data_c28f2fe2922aa4ce9f7b5a000e86b196
#
_entry.id   c28f2fe2922aa4ce9f7b5a000e86b196
#
_cell.length_a   1.000
_cell.length_b   1.000
_cell.length_c   1.000
_cell.angle_alpha   90.00
_cell.angle_beta   90.00
_cell.angle_gamma   90.00
#
_symmetry.space_group_name_H-M   'P 1'
#
loop_
_entity.id
_entity.type
_entity.pdbx_description
1 polymer ?
#
loop_
_entity_poly.entity_id
_entity_poly.type
_entity_poly.pdbx_seq_one_letter_code
_entity_poly.pdbx_strand_id
1 'polypeptide(L)' 'SGVGLVVFSAGHRSGLRVGTPITVLRGERPLYSAMIVDVRDTISGAVLQDRMAGEGEVEIGDGIRLLAEQRTL' A
#
# COMPACT_ATOMS: atom_id res chain seq x y z
N SER A 1 -4.06 -12.37 -13.19
CA SER A 1 -3.39 -12.35 -12.97
C SER A 1 -2.54 -12.18 -11.91
N GLY A 2 -2.26 -12.47 -11.17
CA GLY A 2 -1.31 -12.57 -10.33
C GLY A 2 -1.03 -11.47 -9.45
N VAL A 3 0.16 -11.38 -9.11
CA VAL A 3 0.56 -10.47 -8.15
C VAL A 3 1.01 -9.21 -8.79
N GLY A 4 0.63 -8.11 -8.28
CA GLY A 4 1.10 -6.83 -8.75
C GLY A 4 2.00 -6.18 -7.76
N LEU A 5 2.89 -5.36 -8.25
CA LEU A 5 3.79 -4.61 -7.41
C LEU A 5 3.50 -3.15 -7.61
N VAL A 6 3.37 -2.39 -6.55
CA VAL A 6 3.16 -0.96 -6.65
C VAL A 6 4.29 -0.24 -5.96
N VAL A 7 4.65 0.92 -6.49
CA VAL A 7 5.71 1.74 -5.92
C VAL A 7 5.06 3.07 -5.57
N PHE A 8 5.33 3.58 -4.40
CA PHE A 8 4.72 4.82 -3.97
C PHE A 8 5.73 5.71 -3.23
N SER A 9 5.41 6.99 -3.15
CA SER A 9 6.33 8.01 -2.69
C SER A 9 6.29 8.21 -1.19
N ALA A 10 6.67 7.21 -0.45
CA ALA A 10 6.82 7.30 1.00
C ALA A 10 7.77 6.19 1.37
N GLY A 11 8.57 6.38 2.36
CA GLY A 11 9.57 5.40 2.74
C GLY A 11 9.96 5.54 4.19
N HIS A 12 11.22 5.26 4.50
CA HIS A 12 11.72 5.32 5.86
C HIS A 12 11.42 6.65 6.52
N ARG A 13 11.48 7.73 5.78
CA ARG A 13 11.24 9.02 6.37
C ARG A 13 9.83 9.17 6.89
N SER A 14 8.91 8.41 6.35
CA SER A 14 7.52 8.44 6.80
C SER A 14 7.23 7.34 7.81
N GLY A 15 8.26 6.63 8.22
CA GLY A 15 8.08 5.60 9.24
C GLY A 15 7.62 4.25 8.71
N LEU A 16 7.73 4.03 7.42
CA LEU A 16 7.29 2.77 6.84
C LEU A 16 8.29 1.66 7.05
N ARG A 17 7.83 0.44 7.15
CA ARG A 17 8.67 -0.72 7.33
C ARG A 17 8.22 -1.87 6.49
N VAL A 18 9.15 -2.70 6.10
CA VAL A 18 8.85 -3.93 5.37
C VAL A 18 7.94 -4.79 6.24
N GLY A 19 6.97 -5.41 5.64
CA GLY A 19 6.01 -6.26 6.34
C GLY A 19 4.77 -5.53 6.82
N THR A 20 4.70 -4.24 6.60
CA THR A 20 3.54 -3.47 7.04
C THR A 20 2.40 -3.65 6.06
N PRO A 21 1.21 -4.00 6.54
CA PRO A 21 0.05 -4.07 5.64
C PRO A 21 -0.47 -2.68 5.35
N ILE A 22 -0.90 -2.48 4.12
CA ILE A 22 -1.45 -1.20 3.69
C ILE A 22 -2.69 -1.43 2.85
N THR A 23 -3.44 -0.38 2.63
CA THR A 23 -4.57 -0.39 1.73
C THR A 23 -4.34 0.65 0.66
N VAL A 24 -4.54 0.29 -0.58
CA VAL A 24 -4.47 1.24 -1.68
C VAL A 24 -5.87 1.81 -1.89
N LEU A 25 -5.96 3.12 -1.96
CA LEU A 25 -7.25 3.82 -2.03
C LEU A 25 -7.37 4.67 -3.26
N ARG A 26 -8.59 4.79 -3.75
CA ARG A 26 -8.90 5.79 -4.77
C ARG A 26 -9.93 6.69 -4.11
N GLY A 27 -9.51 7.89 -3.75
CA GLY A 27 -10.33 8.73 -2.91
C GLY A 27 -10.42 8.04 -1.57
N GLU A 28 -11.62 7.72 -1.12
CA GLU A 28 -11.78 7.03 0.12
C GLU A 28 -12.17 5.58 -0.10
N ARG A 29 -12.11 5.10 -1.33
CA ARG A 29 -12.56 3.77 -1.65
C ARG A 29 -11.40 2.82 -1.63
N PRO A 30 -11.41 1.80 -0.81
CA PRO A 30 -10.32 0.84 -0.79
C PRO A 30 -10.36 -0.03 -2.04
N LEU A 31 -9.24 -0.14 -2.70
CA LEU A 31 -9.13 -0.92 -3.91
C LEU A 31 -8.43 -2.24 -3.69
N TYR A 32 -7.33 -2.22 -2.96
CA TYR A 32 -6.54 -3.43 -2.75
C TYR A 32 -5.92 -3.41 -1.36
N SER A 33 -5.71 -4.59 -0.82
CA SER A 33 -4.83 -4.73 0.31
C SER A 33 -3.45 -5.07 -0.26
N ALA A 34 -2.41 -4.67 0.43
CA ALA A 34 -1.06 -4.89 -0.04
C ALA A 34 -0.11 -5.00 1.14
N MET A 35 1.08 -5.47 0.90
CA MET A 35 2.08 -5.58 1.95
C MET A 35 3.36 -4.95 1.47
N ILE A 36 3.97 -4.12 2.29
CA ILE A 36 5.21 -3.46 1.95
C ILE A 36 6.34 -4.48 1.94
N VAL A 37 7.07 -4.57 0.87
CA VAL A 37 8.17 -5.53 0.73
C VAL A 37 9.52 -4.86 0.54
N ASP A 38 9.56 -3.57 0.25
CA ASP A 38 10.83 -2.88 0.05
C ASP A 38 10.64 -1.44 0.49
N VAL A 39 11.54 -0.93 1.29
CA VAL A 39 11.43 0.44 1.78
C VAL A 39 12.75 1.15 1.55
N ARG A 40 12.70 2.28 0.89
CA ARG A 40 13.85 3.13 0.69
C ARG A 40 13.58 4.43 1.44
N ASP A 41 14.46 5.38 1.28
CA ASP A 41 14.34 6.63 2.04
C ASP A 41 13.01 7.33 1.78
N THR A 42 12.66 7.52 0.55
CA THR A 42 11.46 8.26 0.19
C THR A 42 10.51 7.49 -0.73
N ILE A 43 10.80 6.26 -1.05
CA ILE A 43 9.87 5.45 -1.84
C ILE A 43 9.82 4.04 -1.28
N SER A 44 8.76 3.36 -1.56
CA SER A 44 8.58 1.99 -1.11
C SER A 44 7.86 1.18 -2.17
N GLY A 45 8.00 -0.12 -2.07
CA GLY A 45 7.29 -1.05 -2.95
C GLY A 45 6.44 -1.97 -2.12
N ALA A 46 5.29 -2.31 -2.63
CA ALA A 46 4.37 -3.22 -1.95
C ALA A 46 3.79 -4.20 -2.96
N VAL A 47 3.47 -5.38 -2.48
CA VAL A 47 2.87 -6.41 -3.30
C VAL A 47 1.38 -6.40 -3.04
N LEU A 48 0.60 -6.32 -4.11
CA LEU A 48 -0.85 -6.35 -4.00
C LEU A 48 -1.28 -7.75 -3.58
N GLN A 49 -2.21 -7.82 -2.67
CA GLN A 49 -2.68 -9.09 -2.17
C GLN A 49 -4.10 -9.39 -2.58
N ASP A 50 -5.05 -8.60 -2.17
CA ASP A 50 -6.44 -8.84 -2.48
C ASP A 50 -7.12 -7.63 -3.04
N ARG A 51 -7.96 -7.84 -4.05
CA ARG A 51 -8.75 -6.77 -4.57
C ARG A 51 -9.93 -6.59 -3.64
N MET A 52 -10.17 -5.38 -3.21
CA MET A 52 -11.22 -5.12 -2.26
C MET A 52 -12.46 -4.55 -2.90
N ALA A 53 -12.32 -3.73 -3.90
CA ALA A 53 -13.48 -3.14 -4.53
C ALA A 53 -13.16 -2.63 -5.91
N GLY A 54 -14.18 -2.47 -6.72
CA GLY A 54 -14.05 -1.87 -8.03
C GLY A 54 -13.32 -2.74 -9.01
N GLU A 55 -12.95 -2.17 -10.11
CA GLU A 55 -12.23 -2.85 -11.10
C GLU A 55 -11.12 -1.99 -11.57
N GLY A 56 -10.20 -2.51 -12.27
CA GLY A 56 -9.12 -1.76 -12.80
C GLY A 56 -7.89 -1.90 -11.95
N GLU A 57 -6.84 -1.24 -12.34
CA GLU A 57 -5.58 -1.36 -11.69
C GLU A 57 -5.21 -0.14 -10.93
N VAL A 58 -4.22 -0.24 -10.09
CA VAL A 58 -3.73 0.89 -9.34
C VAL A 58 -3.22 1.91 -10.33
N GLU A 59 -3.51 3.17 -10.08
CA GLU A 59 -3.12 4.25 -10.96
C GLU A 59 -2.39 5.34 -10.20
N ILE A 60 -1.66 6.14 -10.91
CA ILE A 60 -0.97 7.28 -10.32
C ILE A 60 -2.04 8.17 -9.68
N GLY A 61 -1.82 8.60 -8.49
CA GLY A 61 -2.78 9.41 -7.76
C GLY A 61 -3.55 8.63 -6.71
N ASP A 62 -3.49 7.32 -6.76
CA ASP A 62 -4.15 6.51 -5.73
C ASP A 62 -3.39 6.69 -4.42
N GLY A 63 -4.07 6.62 -3.32
CA GLY A 63 -3.48 6.83 -2.01
C GLY A 63 -3.16 5.54 -1.30
N ILE A 64 -2.49 5.68 -0.19
CA ILE A 64 -2.10 4.54 0.63
C ILE A 64 -2.52 4.81 2.08
N ARG A 65 -3.08 3.84 2.71
CA ARG A 65 -3.42 3.93 4.13
C ARG A 65 -2.74 2.79 4.86
N LEU A 66 -2.09 3.10 5.97
CA LEU A 66 -1.43 2.08 6.76
C LEU A 66 -2.40 1.42 7.71
N LEU A 67 -2.51 0.13 7.60
CA LEU A 67 -3.41 -0.58 8.48
C LEU A 67 -2.79 -0.77 9.85
N ALA A 68 -1.53 -0.66 9.91
CA ALA A 68 -0.86 -0.93 11.14
C ALA A 68 -0.99 0.11 12.19
N GLU A 69 -1.74 1.09 11.93
CA GLU A 69 -1.90 2.10 12.88
C GLU A 69 -2.65 1.62 14.04
N GLN A 70 -3.15 0.41 14.00
CA GLN A 70 -3.82 -0.14 15.03
C GLN A 70 -3.08 -0.13 16.22
N ARG A 71 -3.52 0.20 17.33
CA ARG A 71 -2.82 0.21 18.49
C ARG A 71 -3.06 -0.94 19.25
N THR A 72 -2.10 -1.49 19.83
CA THR A 72 -2.25 -2.62 20.65
C THR A 72 -2.06 -2.18 22.00
N LEU A 73 -2.71 -2.62 22.89
CA LEU A 73 -2.56 -2.21 24.25
C LEU A 73 -1.72 -3.09 25.06
#